data_d9f5549fd180b6edb9cc143e3ae90780
#
_entry.id   d9f5549fd180b6edb9cc143e3ae90780
#
_cell.length_a   1.000
_cell.length_b   1.000
_cell.length_c   1.000
_cell.angle_alpha   90.00
_cell.angle_beta   90.00
_cell.angle_gamma   90.00
#
_symmetry.space_group_name_H-M   'P 1'
#
loop_
_entity.id
_entity.type
_entity.pdbx_description
1 polymer ?
#
loop_
_entity_poly.entity_id
_entity_poly.type
_entity_poly.pdbx_seq_one_letter_code
_entity_poly.pdbx_strand_id
1 'polypeptide(L)'
;MDLRIDFASLTSAAGNLQGILDATERSSTLAQGTTLGAGYSGMPELSALGAAHGAVLTGGAGSALTILKNFAQQIDWGRYNLERNHDLFENHELGFAQAFTHGDLGGAVHAIKDLATARPDGGFGNFSFPAPAITPNASLADVIAKLTSTDTGQAAQAGESWNTMSAEAATIAAQLTNTAAQLQATNDGTAVDAACRVITDMAQVATQFSANAAHMAATVTYLATIPAAFTPSLVAMKTATDIIQD
;
A
#
# COMPACT_ATOMS: atom_id res chain seq x y z
N MET A 1 -4.58 22.89 -31.89
CA MET A 1 -5.13 21.82 -31.02
C MET A 1 -6.26 22.47 -30.27
N ASP A 2 -7.47 21.99 -30.45
CA ASP A 2 -8.60 22.51 -29.71
C ASP A 2 -8.55 21.87 -28.30
N LEU A 3 -8.57 22.69 -27.27
CA LEU A 3 -8.64 22.26 -25.89
C LEU A 3 -10.06 21.70 -25.63
N ARG A 4 -10.17 20.44 -25.25
CA ARG A 4 -11.45 19.84 -24.87
C ARG A 4 -11.37 19.42 -23.42
N ILE A 5 -12.25 19.96 -22.59
CA ILE A 5 -12.37 19.61 -21.17
C ILE A 5 -13.80 19.14 -20.90
N ASP A 6 -13.93 17.94 -20.34
CA ASP A 6 -15.19 17.39 -19.83
C ASP A 6 -15.19 17.49 -18.30
N PHE A 7 -15.90 18.45 -17.77
CA PHE A 7 -16.00 18.71 -16.33
C PHE A 7 -16.59 17.52 -15.55
N ALA A 8 -17.55 16.81 -16.15
CA ALA A 8 -18.13 15.63 -15.48
C ALA A 8 -17.08 14.53 -15.31
N SER A 9 -16.17 14.37 -16.26
CA SER A 9 -15.07 13.40 -16.15
C SER A 9 -14.05 13.81 -15.11
N LEU A 10 -13.73 15.10 -14.96
CA LEU A 10 -12.84 15.60 -13.90
C LEU A 10 -13.42 15.34 -12.51
N THR A 11 -14.71 15.66 -12.32
CA THR A 11 -15.43 15.38 -11.06
C THR A 11 -15.47 13.89 -10.76
N SER A 12 -15.74 13.06 -11.76
CA SER A 12 -15.73 11.60 -11.62
C SER A 12 -14.35 11.07 -11.24
N ALA A 13 -13.29 11.58 -11.86
CA ALA A 13 -11.91 11.21 -11.54
C ALA A 13 -11.53 11.60 -10.11
N ALA A 14 -11.89 12.80 -9.65
CA ALA A 14 -11.68 13.22 -8.27
C ALA A 14 -12.43 12.31 -7.28
N GLY A 15 -13.68 11.97 -7.56
CA GLY A 15 -14.46 11.01 -6.78
C GLY A 15 -13.84 9.61 -6.72
N ASN A 16 -13.30 9.13 -7.85
CA ASN A 16 -12.57 7.86 -7.89
C ASN A 16 -11.31 7.91 -7.00
N LEU A 17 -10.55 9.02 -7.05
CA LEU A 17 -9.37 9.19 -6.19
C LEU A 17 -9.75 9.26 -4.71
N GLN A 18 -10.90 9.85 -4.34
CA GLN A 18 -11.39 9.81 -2.96
C GLN A 18 -11.66 8.36 -2.52
N GLY A 19 -12.33 7.55 -3.33
CA GLY A 19 -12.57 6.14 -3.01
C GLY A 19 -11.27 5.32 -2.86
N ILE A 20 -10.24 5.66 -3.65
CA ILE A 20 -8.90 5.07 -3.55
C ILE A 20 -8.19 5.52 -2.26
N LEU A 21 -8.33 6.79 -1.87
CA LEU A 21 -7.81 7.30 -0.60
C LEU A 21 -8.39 6.53 0.58
N ASP A 22 -9.72 6.37 0.62
CA ASP A 22 -10.42 5.62 1.66
C ASP A 22 -9.94 4.14 1.73
N ALA A 23 -9.70 3.51 0.58
CA ALA A 23 -9.15 2.15 0.52
C ALA A 23 -7.71 2.09 1.06
N THR A 24 -6.88 3.07 0.73
CA THR A 24 -5.50 3.16 1.22
C THR A 24 -5.44 3.37 2.73
N GLU A 25 -6.37 4.14 3.30
CA GLU A 25 -6.48 4.34 4.75
C GLU A 25 -6.91 3.05 5.47
N ARG A 26 -7.82 2.26 4.89
CA ARG A 26 -8.16 0.93 5.42
C ARG A 26 -6.96 0.01 5.45
N SER A 27 -6.18 -0.07 4.36
CA SER A 27 -4.93 -0.84 4.31
C SER A 27 -3.91 -0.34 5.34
N SER A 28 -3.83 0.98 5.59
CA SER A 28 -2.98 1.56 6.63
C SER A 28 -3.40 1.15 8.04
N THR A 29 -4.70 1.10 8.29
CA THR A 29 -5.26 0.63 9.57
C THR A 29 -4.97 -0.87 9.77
N LEU A 30 -5.11 -1.67 8.72
CA LEU A 30 -4.81 -3.09 8.74
C LEU A 30 -3.33 -3.33 9.05
N ALA A 31 -2.41 -2.57 8.42
CA ALA A 31 -0.98 -2.65 8.69
C ALA A 31 -0.61 -2.32 10.13
N GLN A 32 -1.37 -1.47 10.82
CA GLN A 32 -1.16 -1.14 12.23
C GLN A 32 -1.68 -2.23 13.19
N GLY A 33 -2.74 -2.95 12.80
CA GLY A 33 -3.44 -3.90 13.66
C GLY A 33 -2.87 -5.31 13.65
N THR A 34 -2.00 -5.69 12.70
CA THR A 34 -1.67 -7.09 12.44
C THR A 34 -0.16 -7.34 12.49
N THR A 35 0.47 -7.10 13.64
CA THR A 35 1.89 -7.41 13.82
C THR A 35 2.08 -8.80 14.41
N LEU A 36 3.01 -9.61 13.84
CA LEU A 36 3.67 -10.65 14.61
C LEU A 36 4.57 -9.95 15.63
N GLY A 37 4.36 -10.23 16.91
CA GLY A 37 5.25 -9.75 17.95
C GLY A 37 6.42 -10.72 18.18
N ALA A 38 7.47 -10.26 18.85
CA ALA A 38 8.56 -11.13 19.29
C ALA A 38 8.07 -12.30 20.18
N GLY A 39 6.90 -12.15 20.79
CA GLY A 39 6.32 -13.16 21.67
C GLY A 39 5.51 -14.25 20.98
N TYR A 40 5.36 -14.22 19.63
CA TYR A 40 4.56 -15.24 18.95
C TYR A 40 5.20 -16.65 18.98
N SER A 41 6.49 -16.73 19.23
CA SER A 41 7.21 -17.99 19.38
C SER A 41 8.24 -17.93 20.50
N GLY A 42 8.40 -19.04 21.23
CA GLY A 42 9.50 -19.24 22.17
C GLY A 42 10.85 -19.55 21.49
N MET A 43 10.87 -19.83 20.19
CA MET A 43 12.10 -20.03 19.43
C MET A 43 12.74 -18.68 19.10
N PRO A 44 14.03 -18.46 19.44
CA PRO A 44 14.69 -17.17 19.19
C PRO A 44 14.65 -16.73 17.72
N GLU A 45 14.81 -17.67 16.80
CA GLU A 45 14.80 -17.43 15.36
C GLU A 45 13.41 -16.96 14.88
N LEU A 46 12.35 -17.62 15.32
CA LEU A 46 10.98 -17.26 14.98
C LEU A 46 10.58 -15.97 15.70
N SER A 47 10.99 -15.78 16.96
CA SER A 47 10.80 -14.52 17.68
C SER A 47 11.46 -13.33 16.97
N ALA A 48 12.69 -13.51 16.48
CA ALA A 48 13.39 -12.50 15.68
C ALA A 48 12.66 -12.18 14.37
N LEU A 49 12.11 -13.19 13.68
CA LEU A 49 11.26 -13.00 12.51
C LEU A 49 9.97 -12.24 12.84
N GLY A 50 9.35 -12.54 13.99
CA GLY A 50 8.19 -11.78 14.47
C GLY A 50 8.49 -10.29 14.70
N ALA A 51 9.61 -10.00 15.34
CA ALA A 51 10.08 -8.63 15.54
C ALA A 51 10.37 -7.93 14.19
N ALA A 52 11.02 -8.64 13.27
CA ALA A 52 11.31 -8.14 11.93
C ALA A 52 10.02 -7.88 11.12
N HIS A 53 9.01 -8.72 11.25
CA HIS A 53 7.69 -8.51 10.65
C HIS A 53 7.05 -7.20 11.15
N GLY A 54 7.10 -6.94 12.46
CA GLY A 54 6.66 -5.67 13.01
C GLY A 54 7.39 -4.46 12.41
N ALA A 55 8.71 -4.57 12.23
CA ALA A 55 9.51 -3.52 11.60
C ALA A 55 9.13 -3.29 10.12
N VAL A 56 8.86 -4.36 9.36
CA VAL A 56 8.38 -4.27 7.97
C VAL A 56 7.02 -3.59 7.89
N LEU A 57 6.13 -3.83 8.86
CA LEU A 57 4.81 -3.20 8.89
C LEU A 57 4.86 -1.73 9.28
N THR A 58 5.58 -1.38 10.36
CA THR A 58 5.46 -0.06 11.01
C THR A 58 6.79 0.62 11.36
N GLY A 59 7.93 -0.02 11.07
CA GLY A 59 9.25 0.31 11.63
C GLY A 59 10.03 1.45 10.96
N GLY A 60 9.42 2.33 10.19
CA GLY A 60 10.13 3.51 9.64
C GLY A 60 9.96 3.72 8.13
N ALA A 61 10.88 4.44 7.51
CA ALA A 61 10.74 4.98 6.15
C ALA A 61 10.46 3.94 5.04
N GLY A 62 10.93 2.69 5.19
CA GLY A 62 10.68 1.59 4.26
C GLY A 62 9.53 0.68 4.68
N SER A 63 8.79 0.98 5.75
CA SER A 63 7.70 0.14 6.20
C SER A 63 6.46 0.27 5.32
N ALA A 64 5.63 -0.78 5.30
CA ALA A 64 4.37 -0.80 4.57
C ALA A 64 3.47 0.38 4.96
N LEU A 65 3.36 0.68 6.24
CA LEU A 65 2.57 1.81 6.75
C LEU A 65 3.07 3.16 6.22
N THR A 66 4.38 3.38 6.20
CA THR A 66 4.96 4.63 5.68
C THR A 66 4.72 4.75 4.17
N ILE A 67 4.88 3.66 3.43
CA ILE A 67 4.59 3.62 1.99
C ILE A 67 3.11 3.95 1.73
N LEU A 68 2.18 3.33 2.47
CA LEU A 68 0.74 3.59 2.34
C LEU A 68 0.39 5.05 2.67
N LYS A 69 0.99 5.63 3.72
CA LYS A 69 0.80 7.05 4.07
C LYS A 69 1.30 8.00 2.99
N ASN A 70 2.49 7.74 2.46
CA ASN A 70 3.04 8.54 1.36
C ASN A 70 2.16 8.42 0.10
N PHE A 71 1.65 7.22 -0.17
CA PHE A 71 0.75 6.96 -1.28
C PHE A 71 -0.59 7.71 -1.11
N ALA A 72 -1.18 7.67 0.09
CA ALA A 72 -2.39 8.43 0.42
C ALA A 72 -2.21 9.94 0.20
N GLN A 73 -1.07 10.50 0.62
CA GLN A 73 -0.75 11.91 0.39
C GLN A 73 -0.68 12.27 -1.11
N GLN A 74 -0.13 11.37 -1.94
CA GLN A 74 -0.08 11.60 -3.39
C GLN A 74 -1.45 11.51 -4.03
N ILE A 75 -2.30 10.58 -3.60
CA ILE A 75 -3.68 10.47 -4.08
C ILE A 75 -4.47 11.73 -3.70
N ASP A 76 -4.39 12.16 -2.44
CA ASP A 76 -5.08 13.38 -1.98
C ASP A 76 -4.60 14.63 -2.73
N TRP A 77 -3.29 14.74 -2.96
CA TRP A 77 -2.73 15.80 -3.80
C TRP A 77 -3.28 15.75 -5.24
N GLY A 78 -3.36 14.57 -5.85
CA GLY A 78 -3.93 14.37 -7.19
C GLY A 78 -5.41 14.75 -7.25
N ARG A 79 -6.20 14.29 -6.27
CA ARG A 79 -7.62 14.63 -6.11
C ARG A 79 -7.82 16.15 -6.00
N TYR A 80 -7.11 16.78 -5.06
CA TYR A 80 -7.19 18.23 -4.85
C TYR A 80 -6.87 19.03 -6.12
N ASN A 81 -5.85 18.61 -6.88
CA ASN A 81 -5.50 19.31 -8.11
C ASN A 81 -6.56 19.12 -9.21
N LEU A 82 -7.22 17.97 -9.30
CA LEU A 82 -8.34 17.76 -10.23
C LEU A 82 -9.54 18.64 -9.87
N GLU A 83 -9.93 18.69 -8.59
CA GLU A 83 -11.02 19.54 -8.09
C GLU A 83 -10.71 21.02 -8.34
N ARG A 84 -9.52 21.47 -8.00
CA ARG A 84 -9.11 22.85 -8.21
C ARG A 84 -9.07 23.24 -9.69
N ASN A 85 -8.61 22.37 -10.56
CA ASN A 85 -8.64 22.62 -12.00
C ASN A 85 -10.06 22.70 -12.54
N HIS A 86 -10.96 21.84 -12.06
CA HIS A 86 -12.38 21.92 -12.37
C HIS A 86 -12.93 23.31 -12.02
N ASP A 87 -12.75 23.76 -10.78
CA ASP A 87 -13.28 25.04 -10.30
C ASP A 87 -12.69 26.23 -11.06
N LEU A 88 -11.40 26.16 -11.41
CA LEU A 88 -10.74 27.20 -12.18
C LEU A 88 -11.28 27.30 -13.61
N PHE A 89 -11.48 26.17 -14.28
CA PHE A 89 -12.04 26.15 -15.63
C PHE A 89 -13.50 26.61 -15.63
N GLU A 90 -14.31 26.15 -14.68
CA GLU A 90 -15.72 26.56 -14.54
C GLU A 90 -15.82 28.07 -14.28
N ASN A 91 -15.06 28.61 -13.35
CA ASN A 91 -15.04 30.06 -13.07
C ASN A 91 -14.50 30.87 -14.24
N HIS A 92 -13.56 30.33 -15.02
CA HIS A 92 -13.03 30.99 -16.21
C HIS A 92 -14.06 31.03 -17.33
N GLU A 93 -14.81 29.95 -17.58
CA GLU A 93 -15.90 29.92 -18.54
C GLU A 93 -17.04 30.89 -18.15
N LEU A 94 -17.41 30.89 -16.87
CA LEU A 94 -18.40 31.85 -16.34
C LEU A 94 -17.91 33.28 -16.44
N GLY A 95 -16.62 33.53 -16.16
CA GLY A 95 -15.98 34.84 -16.33
C GLY A 95 -15.92 35.28 -17.76
N PHE A 96 -15.61 34.42 -18.73
CA PHE A 96 -15.66 34.72 -20.15
C PHE A 96 -17.09 34.97 -20.63
N ALA A 97 -18.05 34.15 -20.22
CA ALA A 97 -19.47 34.36 -20.57
C ALA A 97 -19.98 35.71 -20.06
N GLN A 98 -19.64 36.09 -18.82
CA GLN A 98 -19.98 37.38 -18.23
C GLN A 98 -19.25 38.53 -18.92
N ALA A 99 -17.94 38.39 -19.20
CA ALA A 99 -17.16 39.40 -19.92
C ALA A 99 -17.67 39.60 -21.35
N PHE A 100 -18.09 38.55 -22.03
CA PHE A 100 -18.73 38.63 -23.35
C PHE A 100 -20.06 39.37 -23.32
N THR A 101 -20.84 39.13 -22.23
CA THR A 101 -22.16 39.76 -22.04
C THR A 101 -22.05 41.24 -21.66
N HIS A 102 -20.98 41.65 -20.99
CA HIS A 102 -20.80 43.03 -20.47
C HIS A 102 -19.70 43.83 -21.19
N GLY A 103 -19.01 43.25 -22.17
CA GLY A 103 -17.99 43.94 -22.98
C GLY A 103 -16.67 44.26 -22.27
N ASP A 104 -16.41 43.70 -21.10
CA ASP A 104 -15.18 43.89 -20.32
C ASP A 104 -14.31 42.63 -20.29
N LEU A 105 -13.33 42.55 -21.18
CA LEU A 105 -12.38 41.43 -21.29
C LEU A 105 -11.14 41.58 -20.38
N GLY A 106 -11.04 42.67 -19.63
CA GLY A 106 -9.82 42.98 -18.86
C GLY A 106 -9.66 42.22 -17.51
N GLY A 107 -10.76 41.69 -16.97
CA GLY A 107 -10.75 41.06 -15.64
C GLY A 107 -10.44 39.54 -15.61
N ALA A 108 -10.56 38.87 -16.74
CA ALA A 108 -10.55 37.41 -16.80
C ALA A 108 -9.14 36.76 -16.77
N VAL A 109 -8.06 37.55 -16.93
CA VAL A 109 -6.71 37.00 -17.17
C VAL A 109 -5.86 36.81 -15.87
N HIS A 110 -6.33 37.26 -14.72
CA HIS A 110 -5.47 37.32 -13.50
C HIS A 110 -5.51 36.12 -12.55
N ALA A 111 -6.33 35.09 -12.78
CA ALA A 111 -6.55 34.00 -11.80
C ALA A 111 -5.68 32.75 -11.98
N ILE A 112 -4.78 32.68 -12.96
CA ILE A 112 -4.07 31.43 -13.34
C ILE A 112 -2.74 31.23 -12.59
N LYS A 113 -2.34 32.11 -11.70
CA LYS A 113 -0.95 32.15 -11.17
C LYS A 113 -0.61 31.16 -10.04
N ASP A 114 -1.57 30.42 -9.49
CA ASP A 114 -1.34 29.53 -8.33
C ASP A 114 -1.70 28.04 -8.59
N LEU A 115 -1.33 27.52 -9.75
CA LEU A 115 -1.86 26.24 -10.26
C LEU A 115 -1.14 24.97 -9.81
N ALA A 116 -0.01 25.01 -9.17
CA ALA A 116 0.69 23.77 -8.80
C ALA A 116 1.24 23.82 -7.39
N THR A 117 0.54 23.17 -6.46
CA THR A 117 1.23 22.69 -5.25
C THR A 117 2.23 21.61 -5.67
N ALA A 118 3.47 21.67 -5.13
CA ALA A 118 4.47 20.66 -5.42
C ALA A 118 3.94 19.26 -5.07
N ARG A 119 4.18 18.28 -5.96
CA ARG A 119 3.83 16.88 -5.68
C ARG A 119 4.61 16.43 -4.42
N PRO A 120 3.95 15.78 -3.43
CA PRO A 120 4.65 15.23 -2.27
C PRO A 120 5.73 14.22 -2.72
N ASP A 121 6.90 14.26 -2.09
CA ASP A 121 7.94 13.26 -2.32
C ASP A 121 7.46 11.90 -1.80
N GLY A 122 7.29 10.94 -2.69
CA GLY A 122 6.91 9.58 -2.38
C GLY A 122 8.14 8.69 -2.33
N GLY A 123 8.67 8.45 -1.16
CA GLY A 123 9.63 7.36 -0.96
C GLY A 123 8.90 6.02 -1.02
N PHE A 124 8.90 5.37 -2.19
CA PHE A 124 8.38 4.02 -2.34
C PHE A 124 9.53 3.03 -2.21
N GLY A 125 9.70 2.46 -1.01
CA GLY A 125 10.68 1.40 -0.76
C GLY A 125 10.08 0.02 -0.99
N ASN A 126 10.92 -0.94 -1.34
CA ASN A 126 10.58 -2.35 -1.26
C ASN A 126 10.78 -2.81 0.19
N PHE A 127 9.82 -3.56 0.70
CA PHE A 127 9.97 -4.23 1.99
C PHE A 127 10.18 -5.73 1.77
N SER A 128 11.05 -6.33 2.59
CA SER A 128 11.36 -7.76 2.52
C SER A 128 11.63 -8.30 3.92
N PHE A 129 11.42 -9.61 4.09
CA PHE A 129 11.78 -10.28 5.32
C PHE A 129 13.29 -10.46 5.41
N PRO A 130 13.93 -10.14 6.56
CA PRO A 130 15.33 -10.45 6.76
C PRO A 130 15.53 -11.96 6.88
N ALA A 131 16.71 -12.45 6.49
CA ALA A 131 17.08 -13.84 6.71
C ALA A 131 17.16 -14.13 8.23
N PRO A 132 16.62 -15.27 8.71
CA PRO A 132 16.70 -15.63 10.12
C PRO A 132 18.14 -15.92 10.54
N ALA A 133 18.53 -15.43 11.72
CA ALA A 133 19.78 -15.84 12.36
C ALA A 133 19.59 -17.21 13.01
N ILE A 134 20.55 -18.11 12.83
CA ILE A 134 20.54 -19.44 13.47
C ILE A 134 21.28 -19.36 14.81
N THR A 135 20.62 -19.75 15.91
CA THR A 135 21.22 -19.81 17.22
C THR A 135 21.65 -21.26 17.52
N PRO A 136 22.93 -21.60 17.58
CA PRO A 136 23.38 -22.94 17.91
C PRO A 136 23.16 -23.22 19.41
N ASN A 137 22.91 -24.51 19.78
CA ASN A 137 22.92 -25.08 21.13
C ASN A 137 21.60 -25.03 21.93
N ALA A 138 20.46 -25.38 21.34
CA ALA A 138 19.28 -25.78 22.11
C ALA A 138 19.23 -27.32 22.25
N SER A 139 18.79 -27.83 23.39
CA SER A 139 18.47 -29.26 23.51
C SER A 139 17.27 -29.62 22.65
N LEU A 140 17.15 -30.87 22.19
CA LEU A 140 16.02 -31.32 21.39
C LEU A 140 14.68 -31.13 22.13
N ALA A 141 14.66 -31.34 23.43
CA ALA A 141 13.48 -31.09 24.27
C ALA A 141 13.08 -29.63 24.30
N ASP A 142 14.05 -28.70 24.40
CA ASP A 142 13.79 -27.27 24.36
C ASP A 142 13.24 -26.81 23.00
N VAL A 143 13.79 -27.33 21.89
CA VAL A 143 13.31 -27.03 20.56
C VAL A 143 11.87 -27.46 20.38
N ILE A 144 11.51 -28.68 20.80
CA ILE A 144 10.14 -29.20 20.75
C ILE A 144 9.20 -28.30 21.56
N ALA A 145 9.55 -28.00 22.82
CA ALA A 145 8.73 -27.16 23.69
C ALA A 145 8.49 -25.77 23.10
N LYS A 146 9.52 -25.14 22.58
CA LYS A 146 9.45 -23.80 21.97
C LYS A 146 8.66 -23.78 20.64
N LEU A 147 8.81 -24.82 19.80
CA LEU A 147 8.00 -24.97 18.58
C LEU A 147 6.52 -25.17 18.94
N THR A 148 6.24 -26.04 19.93
CA THR A 148 4.86 -26.30 20.35
C THR A 148 4.17 -25.07 20.95
N SER A 149 4.93 -24.16 21.57
CA SER A 149 4.42 -22.90 22.12
C SER A 149 4.27 -21.79 21.08
N THR A 150 4.58 -22.04 19.82
CA THR A 150 4.45 -21.03 18.75
C THR A 150 2.97 -20.75 18.44
N ASP A 151 2.57 -19.48 18.44
CA ASP A 151 1.22 -19.04 18.07
C ASP A 151 1.03 -19.00 16.54
N THR A 152 0.71 -20.18 15.99
CA THR A 152 0.46 -20.33 14.55
C THR A 152 -0.77 -19.55 14.08
N GLY A 153 -1.74 -19.30 14.99
CA GLY A 153 -2.93 -18.49 14.70
C GLY A 153 -2.57 -17.03 14.41
N GLN A 154 -1.67 -16.45 15.20
CA GLN A 154 -1.18 -15.10 14.98
C GLN A 154 -0.45 -14.98 13.63
N ALA A 155 0.37 -15.96 13.27
CA ALA A 155 1.05 -15.98 11.97
C ALA A 155 0.07 -16.13 10.81
N ALA A 156 -0.96 -16.97 10.94
CA ALA A 156 -2.00 -17.12 9.92
C ALA A 156 -2.79 -15.83 9.72
N GLN A 157 -3.22 -15.15 10.79
CA GLN A 157 -3.89 -13.86 10.72
C GLN A 157 -3.04 -12.77 10.07
N ALA A 158 -1.76 -12.73 10.40
CA ALA A 158 -0.83 -11.79 9.78
C ALA A 158 -0.69 -12.06 8.27
N GLY A 159 -0.61 -13.32 7.86
CA GLY A 159 -0.60 -13.73 6.46
C GLY A 159 -1.87 -13.30 5.71
N GLU A 160 -3.04 -13.47 6.31
CA GLU A 160 -4.32 -13.06 5.73
C GLU A 160 -4.42 -11.54 5.60
N SER A 161 -3.93 -10.78 6.56
CA SER A 161 -3.88 -9.32 6.46
C SER A 161 -3.01 -8.83 5.30
N TRP A 162 -1.87 -9.47 5.08
CA TRP A 162 -1.03 -9.18 3.92
C TRP A 162 -1.73 -9.53 2.59
N ASN A 163 -2.46 -10.65 2.53
CA ASN A 163 -3.28 -11.00 1.37
C ASN A 163 -4.36 -9.95 1.10
N THR A 164 -5.03 -9.47 2.14
CA THR A 164 -6.03 -8.41 2.03
C THR A 164 -5.42 -7.11 1.50
N MET A 165 -4.29 -6.66 2.07
CA MET A 165 -3.58 -5.47 1.58
C MET A 165 -3.12 -5.63 0.12
N SER A 166 -2.67 -6.83 -0.26
CA SER A 166 -2.30 -7.14 -1.65
C SER A 166 -3.48 -7.01 -2.60
N ALA A 167 -4.63 -7.60 -2.26
CA ALA A 167 -5.84 -7.55 -3.08
C ALA A 167 -6.40 -6.14 -3.21
N GLU A 168 -6.41 -5.36 -2.11
CA GLU A 168 -6.81 -3.96 -2.14
C GLU A 168 -5.89 -3.13 -3.03
N ALA A 169 -4.58 -3.30 -2.91
CA ALA A 169 -3.61 -2.57 -3.74
C ALA A 169 -3.74 -2.92 -5.23
N ALA A 170 -4.02 -4.18 -5.58
CA ALA A 170 -4.32 -4.59 -6.96
C ALA A 170 -5.59 -3.90 -7.48
N THR A 171 -6.62 -3.81 -6.65
CA THR A 171 -7.88 -3.11 -6.98
C THR A 171 -7.62 -1.63 -7.20
N ILE A 172 -6.86 -0.98 -6.32
CA ILE A 172 -6.44 0.43 -6.43
C ILE A 172 -5.68 0.66 -7.74
N ALA A 173 -4.74 -0.21 -8.10
CA ALA A 173 -3.98 -0.10 -9.36
C ALA A 173 -4.89 -0.14 -10.58
N ALA A 174 -5.88 -1.04 -10.59
CA ALA A 174 -6.87 -1.13 -11.66
C ALA A 174 -7.76 0.12 -11.73
N GLN A 175 -8.23 0.63 -10.60
CA GLN A 175 -9.04 1.85 -10.53
C GLN A 175 -8.28 3.08 -11.04
N LEU A 176 -7.00 3.25 -10.64
CA LEU A 176 -6.14 4.32 -11.13
C LEU A 176 -5.93 4.23 -12.64
N THR A 177 -5.65 3.04 -13.17
CA THR A 177 -5.50 2.82 -14.60
C THR A 177 -6.77 3.20 -15.37
N ASN A 178 -7.93 2.79 -14.88
CA ASN A 178 -9.22 3.12 -15.48
C ASN A 178 -9.51 4.63 -15.40
N THR A 179 -9.19 5.29 -14.28
CA THR A 179 -9.35 6.73 -14.12
C THR A 179 -8.49 7.51 -15.11
N ALA A 180 -7.23 7.14 -15.30
CA ALA A 180 -6.36 7.75 -16.31
C ALA A 180 -6.91 7.56 -17.72
N ALA A 181 -7.37 6.35 -18.07
CA ALA A 181 -7.94 6.06 -19.38
C ALA A 181 -9.22 6.86 -19.64
N GLN A 182 -10.11 7.00 -18.65
CA GLN A 182 -11.32 7.81 -18.77
C GLN A 182 -11.01 9.30 -18.97
N LEU A 183 -10.08 9.85 -18.19
CA LEU A 183 -9.64 11.24 -18.36
C LEU A 183 -9.09 11.49 -19.77
N GLN A 184 -8.24 10.60 -20.26
CA GLN A 184 -7.63 10.72 -21.59
C GLN A 184 -8.63 10.57 -22.73
N ALA A 185 -9.70 9.77 -22.55
CA ALA A 185 -10.72 9.56 -23.57
C ALA A 185 -11.64 10.78 -23.78
N THR A 186 -11.84 11.59 -22.74
CA THR A 186 -12.82 12.68 -22.73
C THR A 186 -12.20 14.07 -22.74
N ASN A 187 -10.91 14.19 -22.47
CA ASN A 187 -10.20 15.45 -22.36
C ASN A 187 -8.93 15.46 -23.22
N ASP A 188 -8.55 16.63 -23.71
CA ASP A 188 -7.34 16.85 -24.51
C ASP A 188 -6.51 18.00 -23.93
N GLY A 189 -5.19 17.87 -23.95
CA GLY A 189 -4.26 18.93 -23.60
C GLY A 189 -3.12 18.49 -22.69
N THR A 190 -2.05 19.28 -22.65
CA THR A 190 -0.81 18.95 -21.92
C THR A 190 -1.00 18.77 -20.41
N ALA A 191 -1.95 19.48 -19.82
CA ALA A 191 -2.29 19.36 -18.40
C ALA A 191 -2.97 18.02 -18.11
N VAL A 192 -3.87 17.57 -18.99
CA VAL A 192 -4.53 16.26 -18.91
C VAL A 192 -3.50 15.14 -19.06
N ASP A 193 -2.61 15.26 -20.06
CA ASP A 193 -1.53 14.28 -20.26
C ASP A 193 -0.61 14.17 -19.02
N ALA A 194 -0.33 15.30 -18.37
CA ALA A 194 0.47 15.31 -17.14
C ALA A 194 -0.28 14.64 -15.98
N ALA A 195 -1.57 14.92 -15.80
CA ALA A 195 -2.41 14.28 -14.79
C ALA A 195 -2.50 12.77 -15.02
N CYS A 196 -2.74 12.33 -16.26
CA CYS A 196 -2.81 10.90 -16.61
C CYS A 196 -1.48 10.19 -16.35
N ARG A 197 -0.33 10.82 -16.63
CA ARG A 197 0.98 10.25 -16.28
C ARG A 197 1.12 10.05 -14.78
N VAL A 198 0.80 11.07 -13.99
CA VAL A 198 0.87 10.96 -12.52
C VAL A 198 -0.03 9.84 -11.98
N ILE A 199 -1.27 9.74 -12.47
CA ILE A 199 -2.20 8.68 -12.06
C ILE A 199 -1.67 7.31 -12.48
N THR A 200 -1.06 7.19 -13.67
CA THR A 200 -0.43 5.95 -14.14
C THR A 200 0.78 5.56 -13.29
N ASP A 201 1.62 6.51 -12.90
CA ASP A 201 2.74 6.26 -11.97
C ASP A 201 2.23 5.75 -10.63
N MET A 202 1.16 6.34 -10.10
CA MET A 202 0.51 5.84 -8.87
C MET A 202 -0.01 4.40 -9.04
N ALA A 203 -0.57 4.06 -10.20
CA ALA A 203 -1.02 2.69 -10.50
C ALA A 203 0.14 1.69 -10.48
N GLN A 204 1.30 2.06 -11.00
CA GLN A 204 2.51 1.22 -10.95
C GLN A 204 2.98 0.99 -9.51
N VAL A 205 2.96 2.04 -8.68
CA VAL A 205 3.30 1.93 -7.25
C VAL A 205 2.36 0.97 -6.52
N ALA A 206 1.05 1.10 -6.75
CA ALA A 206 0.05 0.19 -6.15
C ALA A 206 0.27 -1.26 -6.61
N THR A 207 0.61 -1.48 -7.88
CA THR A 207 0.95 -2.81 -8.42
C THR A 207 2.17 -3.39 -7.71
N GLN A 208 3.22 -2.59 -7.52
CA GLN A 208 4.44 -3.03 -6.82
C GLN A 208 4.18 -3.34 -5.34
N PHE A 209 3.39 -2.50 -4.67
CA PHE A 209 2.96 -2.76 -3.29
C PHE A 209 2.17 -4.06 -3.19
N SER A 210 1.22 -4.30 -4.11
CA SER A 210 0.46 -5.55 -4.18
C SER A 210 1.36 -6.77 -4.29
N ALA A 211 2.34 -6.75 -5.20
CA ALA A 211 3.29 -7.86 -5.37
C ALA A 211 4.13 -8.12 -4.11
N ASN A 212 4.63 -7.06 -3.46
CA ASN A 212 5.39 -7.16 -2.22
C ASN A 212 4.52 -7.71 -1.07
N ALA A 213 3.29 -7.23 -0.94
CA ALA A 213 2.34 -7.70 0.07
C ALA A 213 1.97 -9.18 -0.14
N ALA A 214 1.78 -9.63 -1.39
CA ALA A 214 1.56 -11.04 -1.72
C ALA A 214 2.75 -11.92 -1.31
N HIS A 215 3.97 -11.45 -1.58
CA HIS A 215 5.18 -12.15 -1.14
C HIS A 215 5.27 -12.27 0.39
N MET A 216 4.96 -11.18 1.10
CA MET A 216 4.90 -11.18 2.57
C MET A 216 3.83 -12.13 3.10
N ALA A 217 2.63 -12.14 2.48
CA ALA A 217 1.56 -13.07 2.82
C ALA A 217 2.02 -14.52 2.74
N ALA A 218 2.65 -14.91 1.62
CA ALA A 218 3.17 -16.26 1.43
C ALA A 218 4.23 -16.62 2.49
N THR A 219 5.15 -15.70 2.76
CA THR A 219 6.23 -15.92 3.74
C THR A 219 5.68 -16.07 5.16
N VAL A 220 4.78 -15.18 5.58
CA VAL A 220 4.21 -15.22 6.93
C VAL A 220 3.29 -16.43 7.12
N THR A 221 2.48 -16.77 6.11
CA THR A 221 1.66 -17.98 6.14
C THR A 221 2.52 -19.24 6.26
N TYR A 222 3.68 -19.28 5.59
CA TYR A 222 4.62 -20.39 5.72
C TYR A 222 5.11 -20.54 7.17
N LEU A 223 5.36 -19.44 7.90
CA LEU A 223 5.76 -19.50 9.32
C LEU A 223 4.72 -20.22 10.18
N ALA A 224 3.43 -20.10 9.88
CA ALA A 224 2.37 -20.80 10.57
C ALA A 224 2.44 -22.34 10.39
N THR A 225 3.05 -22.82 9.33
CA THR A 225 3.16 -24.26 9.03
C THR A 225 4.37 -24.93 9.67
N ILE A 226 5.38 -24.18 10.08
CA ILE A 226 6.66 -24.71 10.59
C ILE A 226 6.46 -25.64 11.80
N PRO A 227 5.72 -25.27 12.86
CA PRO A 227 5.54 -26.15 14.01
C PRO A 227 4.91 -27.50 13.64
N ALA A 228 3.86 -27.49 12.82
CA ALA A 228 3.18 -28.71 12.38
C ALA A 228 4.07 -29.61 11.52
N ALA A 229 4.93 -29.02 10.69
CA ALA A 229 5.82 -29.77 9.81
C ALA A 229 6.96 -30.46 10.56
N PHE A 230 7.52 -29.82 11.58
CA PHE A 230 8.75 -30.29 12.21
C PHE A 230 8.53 -31.00 13.56
N THR A 231 7.53 -30.62 14.36
CA THR A 231 7.29 -31.21 15.70
C THR A 231 7.19 -32.72 15.69
N PRO A 232 6.45 -33.41 14.80
CA PRO A 232 6.33 -34.86 14.81
C PRO A 232 7.67 -35.57 14.63
N SER A 233 8.50 -35.09 13.69
CA SER A 233 9.82 -35.68 13.45
C SER A 233 10.78 -35.48 14.62
N LEU A 234 10.74 -34.31 15.25
CA LEU A 234 11.57 -34.00 16.41
C LEU A 234 11.16 -34.82 17.63
N VAL A 235 9.86 -35.06 17.85
CA VAL A 235 9.35 -35.92 18.92
C VAL A 235 9.78 -37.37 18.69
N ALA A 236 9.69 -37.88 17.46
CA ALA A 236 10.16 -39.23 17.13
C ALA A 236 11.66 -39.39 17.37
N MET A 237 12.46 -38.39 16.98
CA MET A 237 13.92 -38.39 17.27
C MET A 237 14.20 -38.38 18.77
N LYS A 238 13.49 -37.57 19.55
CA LYS A 238 13.65 -37.55 21.00
C LYS A 238 13.35 -38.91 21.62
N THR A 239 12.22 -39.52 21.25
CA THR A 239 11.84 -40.86 21.73
C THR A 239 12.90 -41.92 21.41
N ALA A 240 13.44 -41.92 20.19
CA ALA A 240 14.50 -42.84 19.81
C ALA A 240 15.80 -42.61 20.61
N THR A 241 16.13 -41.35 20.91
CA THR A 241 17.32 -41.01 21.71
C THR A 241 17.15 -41.46 23.16
N ASP A 242 15.96 -41.24 23.75
CA ASP A 242 15.68 -41.63 25.12
C ASP A 242 15.79 -43.18 25.29
N ILE A 243 15.29 -43.97 24.30
CA ILE A 243 15.40 -45.45 24.33
C ILE A 243 16.86 -45.94 24.25
N ILE A 244 17.75 -45.20 23.60
CA ILE A 244 19.16 -45.61 23.49
C ILE A 244 19.97 -45.29 24.75
N GLN A 245 19.50 -44.31 25.54
CA GLN A 245 20.17 -43.87 26.77
C GLN A 245 19.74 -44.66 28.04
N ASP A 246 18.61 -45.38 28.00
CA ASP A 246 18.16 -46.35 29.00
C ASP A 246 18.79 -47.75 28.77
#